data_1435a95ca6c7c587cf8251f4a0e2b6f5
#
_entry.id   1435a95ca6c7c587cf8251f4a0e2b6f5
#
_cell.length_a   1.000
_cell.length_b   1.000
_cell.length_c   1.000
_cell.angle_alpha   90.00
_cell.angle_beta   90.00
_cell.angle_gamma   90.00
#
_symmetry.space_group_name_H-M   'P 1'
#
loop_
_entity.id
_entity.type
_entity.pdbx_description
1 polymer ?
#
loop_
_entity_poly.entity_id
_entity_poly.type
_entity_poly.pdbx_seq_one_letter_code
_entity_poly.pdbx_strand_id
1 'polypeptide(L)'
;MVFVLDDAALKTGEKLFRQECRFVAGADTPTALPPDELPEIAFAGRSNVGKSSLINALTGRKALARASNTPGRTQQINFFDLGGVMRLVDLPGYGYAVASKTKIEKWNSFIRSYLRSRRSLKRVCVLIDARHGIMAVDQDTMETLSHAGVPYVVVLTKSDKTKPDDLSALKTRIENELKVTPGAFPKVYATSASSKSGLAEVRAILAGL
;
A
#
# COMPACT_ATOMS: atom_id res chain seq x y z
N MET A 1 -17.24 -9.06 8.65
CA MET A 1 -16.43 -10.22 9.10
C MET A 1 -15.20 -9.68 9.78
N VAL A 2 -14.93 -10.06 11.04
CA VAL A 2 -13.71 -9.64 11.77
C VAL A 2 -12.58 -10.56 11.28
N PHE A 3 -11.53 -10.00 10.68
CA PHE A 3 -10.34 -10.77 10.29
C PHE A 3 -9.59 -11.20 11.56
N VAL A 4 -9.42 -12.50 11.74
CA VAL A 4 -8.63 -13.07 12.84
C VAL A 4 -7.26 -13.45 12.30
N LEU A 5 -6.22 -12.91 12.91
CA LEU A 5 -4.83 -13.24 12.58
C LEU A 5 -4.42 -14.48 13.39
N ASP A 6 -4.68 -15.65 12.83
CA ASP A 6 -4.32 -16.95 13.39
C ASP A 6 -3.23 -17.65 12.54
N ASP A 7 -2.80 -18.82 12.98
CA ASP A 7 -1.77 -19.61 12.28
C ASP A 7 -2.22 -20.01 10.85
N ALA A 8 -3.51 -20.22 10.62
CA ALA A 8 -4.04 -20.58 9.32
C ALA A 8 -3.94 -19.40 8.37
N ALA A 9 -4.30 -18.18 8.83
CA ALA A 9 -4.15 -16.95 8.06
C ALA A 9 -2.68 -16.65 7.72
N LEU A 10 -1.77 -16.84 8.67
CA LEU A 10 -0.32 -16.67 8.46
C LEU A 10 0.21 -17.63 7.39
N LYS A 11 -0.15 -18.94 7.46
CA LYS A 11 0.22 -19.94 6.44
C LYS A 11 -0.36 -19.62 5.07
N THR A 12 -1.62 -19.16 5.01
CA THR A 12 -2.27 -18.76 3.75
C THR A 12 -1.55 -17.58 3.11
N GLY A 13 -1.23 -16.56 3.89
CA GLY A 13 -0.45 -15.42 3.43
C GLY A 13 0.93 -15.81 2.93
N GLU A 14 1.64 -16.65 3.67
CA GLU A 14 2.95 -17.14 3.26
C GLU A 14 2.89 -17.95 1.95
N LYS A 15 1.93 -18.86 1.82
CA LYS A 15 1.73 -19.68 0.61
C LYS A 15 1.45 -18.80 -0.61
N LEU A 16 0.59 -17.78 -0.47
CA LEU A 16 0.27 -16.86 -1.56
C LEU A 16 1.50 -16.06 -2.00
N PHE A 17 2.21 -15.44 -1.07
CA PHE A 17 3.34 -14.56 -1.38
C PHE A 17 4.63 -15.29 -1.76
N ARG A 18 4.69 -16.62 -1.63
CA ARG A 18 5.74 -17.46 -2.20
C ARG A 18 5.57 -17.72 -3.71
N GLN A 19 4.40 -17.46 -4.27
CA GLN A 19 4.15 -17.66 -5.70
C GLN A 19 4.99 -16.68 -6.52
N GLU A 20 5.05 -16.95 -7.83
CA GLU A 20 5.70 -16.05 -8.75
C GLU A 20 5.02 -14.68 -8.71
N CYS A 21 5.83 -13.61 -8.66
CA CYS A 21 5.34 -12.25 -8.81
C CYS A 21 6.09 -11.58 -9.95
N ARG A 22 5.34 -11.11 -10.96
CA ARG A 22 5.91 -10.52 -12.19
C ARG A 22 5.24 -9.20 -12.53
N PHE A 23 6.00 -8.30 -13.13
CA PHE A 23 5.46 -7.05 -13.67
C PHE A 23 4.54 -7.35 -14.86
N VAL A 24 3.38 -6.69 -14.91
CA VAL A 24 2.37 -6.85 -15.97
C VAL A 24 2.27 -5.59 -16.82
N ALA A 25 2.08 -4.44 -16.19
CA ALA A 25 1.83 -3.19 -16.90
C ALA A 25 2.22 -1.98 -16.07
N GLY A 26 2.57 -0.89 -16.75
CA GLY A 26 2.63 0.47 -16.18
C GLY A 26 1.59 1.33 -16.87
N ALA A 27 0.67 1.93 -16.11
CA ALA A 27 -0.38 2.77 -16.62
C ALA A 27 -0.18 4.22 -16.19
N ASP A 28 -0.21 5.15 -17.13
CA ASP A 28 -0.19 6.59 -16.93
C ASP A 28 -1.50 7.27 -17.38
N THR A 29 -2.38 6.48 -18.01
CA THR A 29 -3.71 6.90 -18.48
C THR A 29 -4.76 5.83 -18.14
N PRO A 30 -6.06 6.20 -18.07
CA PRO A 30 -7.13 5.22 -17.86
C PRO A 30 -7.18 4.10 -18.90
N THR A 31 -6.81 4.39 -20.14
CA THR A 31 -6.81 3.41 -21.25
C THR A 31 -5.65 2.42 -21.19
N ALA A 32 -4.60 2.74 -20.44
CA ALA A 32 -3.46 1.85 -20.26
C ALA A 32 -3.64 0.89 -19.07
N LEU A 33 -4.76 0.98 -18.33
CA LEU A 33 -5.06 0.07 -17.23
C LEU A 33 -5.26 -1.36 -17.77
N PRO A 34 -4.67 -2.38 -17.11
CA PRO A 34 -4.90 -3.77 -17.48
C PRO A 34 -6.37 -4.18 -17.21
N PRO A 35 -6.87 -5.27 -17.83
CA PRO A 35 -8.23 -5.77 -17.59
C PRO A 35 -8.56 -5.92 -16.12
N ASP A 36 -9.82 -5.66 -15.74
CA ASP A 36 -10.33 -5.64 -14.36
C ASP A 36 -10.81 -7.04 -13.92
N GLU A 37 -9.90 -8.03 -13.93
CA GLU A 37 -10.24 -9.45 -13.78
C GLU A 37 -9.80 -10.04 -12.43
N LEU A 38 -8.62 -9.65 -11.95
CA LEU A 38 -8.08 -10.17 -10.69
C LEU A 38 -8.26 -9.17 -9.55
N PRO A 39 -8.50 -9.62 -8.32
CA PRO A 39 -8.51 -8.72 -7.16
C PRO A 39 -7.18 -7.97 -7.05
N GLU A 40 -7.28 -6.68 -6.71
CA GLU A 40 -6.14 -5.78 -6.63
C GLU A 40 -5.95 -5.26 -5.20
N ILE A 41 -4.68 -5.21 -4.79
CA ILE A 41 -4.23 -4.56 -3.56
C ILE A 41 -3.29 -3.42 -3.97
N ALA A 42 -3.68 -2.19 -3.68
CA ALA A 42 -2.85 -1.03 -4.00
C ALA A 42 -2.00 -0.61 -2.80
N PHE A 43 -0.80 -0.15 -3.07
CA PHE A 43 0.12 0.42 -2.10
C PHE A 43 0.24 1.92 -2.35
N ALA A 44 -0.16 2.71 -1.38
CA ALA A 44 -0.11 4.16 -1.37
C ALA A 44 0.82 4.64 -0.26
N GLY A 45 1.48 5.77 -0.46
CA GLY A 45 2.36 6.33 0.57
C GLY A 45 3.23 7.45 0.00
N ARG A 46 3.83 8.23 0.89
CA ARG A 46 4.72 9.33 0.50
C ARG A 46 5.96 8.81 -0.25
N SER A 47 6.54 9.68 -1.06
CA SER A 47 7.85 9.39 -1.65
C SER A 47 8.85 9.01 -0.55
N ASN A 48 9.65 7.96 -0.80
CA ASN A 48 10.63 7.43 0.13
C ASN A 48 10.07 6.85 1.46
N VAL A 49 8.78 6.58 1.56
CA VAL A 49 8.17 5.91 2.71
C VAL A 49 8.64 4.45 2.87
N GLY A 50 9.18 3.85 1.81
CA GLY A 50 9.62 2.44 1.78
C GLY A 50 8.68 1.51 0.99
N LYS A 51 7.81 2.08 0.14
CA LYS A 51 6.78 1.34 -0.62
C LYS A 51 7.38 0.21 -1.48
N SER A 52 8.30 0.52 -2.38
CA SER A 52 8.96 -0.48 -3.23
C SER A 52 9.77 -1.50 -2.42
N SER A 53 10.40 -1.06 -1.32
CA SER A 53 11.10 -1.98 -0.41
C SER A 53 10.15 -2.97 0.26
N LEU A 54 8.97 -2.50 0.68
CA LEU A 54 7.95 -3.37 1.29
C LEU A 54 7.39 -4.36 0.27
N ILE A 55 7.03 -3.91 -0.94
CA ILE A 55 6.53 -4.79 -2.02
C ILE A 55 7.57 -5.90 -2.34
N ASN A 56 8.83 -5.51 -2.46
CA ASN A 56 9.92 -6.46 -2.70
C ASN A 56 10.10 -7.44 -1.53
N ALA A 57 9.99 -6.97 -0.30
CA ALA A 57 10.10 -7.82 0.90
C ALA A 57 8.92 -8.79 1.03
N LEU A 58 7.69 -8.32 0.77
CA LEU A 58 6.48 -9.15 0.78
C LEU A 58 6.57 -10.28 -0.25
N THR A 59 7.06 -9.99 -1.45
CA THR A 59 7.17 -10.96 -2.56
C THR A 59 8.46 -11.78 -2.55
N GLY A 60 9.39 -11.47 -1.64
CA GLY A 60 10.70 -12.11 -1.61
C GLY A 60 11.58 -11.81 -2.84
N ARG A 61 11.27 -10.75 -3.59
CA ARG A 61 12.00 -10.34 -4.81
C ARG A 61 12.92 -9.15 -4.51
N LYS A 62 14.11 -9.12 -5.13
CA LYS A 62 15.10 -8.06 -4.86
C LYS A 62 14.86 -6.78 -5.67
N ALA A 63 14.18 -6.84 -6.80
CA ALA A 63 14.05 -5.72 -7.75
C ALA A 63 12.74 -5.74 -8.55
N LEU A 64 11.65 -6.27 -7.99
CA LEU A 64 10.34 -6.28 -8.63
C LEU A 64 9.80 -4.86 -8.77
N ALA A 65 9.63 -4.17 -7.66
CA ALA A 65 9.31 -2.76 -7.64
C ALA A 65 10.63 -1.96 -7.55
N ARG A 66 10.85 -1.07 -8.51
CA ARG A 66 12.05 -0.22 -8.52
C ARG A 66 11.86 0.96 -7.59
N ALA A 67 12.74 1.10 -6.60
CA ALA A 67 12.85 2.34 -5.85
C ALA A 67 13.36 3.43 -6.80
N SER A 68 12.47 4.30 -7.27
CA SER A 68 12.87 5.46 -8.04
C SER A 68 13.41 6.53 -7.10
N ASN A 69 14.74 6.69 -7.06
CA ASN A 69 15.40 7.79 -6.36
C ASN A 69 15.45 9.07 -7.22
N THR A 70 14.90 9.05 -8.43
CA THR A 70 14.95 10.20 -9.34
C THR A 70 13.59 10.89 -9.36
N PRO A 71 13.47 12.10 -8.80
CA PRO A 71 12.25 12.90 -8.90
C PRO A 71 11.99 13.29 -10.36
N GLY A 72 10.72 13.21 -10.82
CA GLY A 72 10.32 13.73 -12.13
C GLY A 72 10.23 12.72 -13.28
N ARG A 73 10.49 11.42 -13.06
CA ARG A 73 10.14 10.39 -14.06
C ARG A 73 8.62 10.20 -14.08
N THR A 74 8.10 9.84 -15.27
CA THR A 74 6.70 9.56 -15.53
C THR A 74 6.10 8.74 -14.41
N GLN A 75 5.13 9.32 -13.73
CA GLN A 75 4.43 8.66 -12.65
C GLN A 75 3.48 7.66 -13.27
N GLN A 76 3.70 6.37 -13.07
CA GLN A 76 2.86 5.28 -13.55
C GLN A 76 2.31 4.51 -12.37
N ILE A 77 1.10 3.98 -12.52
CA ILE A 77 0.58 2.92 -11.67
C ILE A 77 1.19 1.62 -12.18
N ASN A 78 1.97 0.94 -11.36
CA ASN A 78 2.60 -0.32 -11.75
C ASN A 78 1.81 -1.51 -11.23
N PHE A 79 1.50 -2.46 -12.11
CA PHE A 79 0.75 -3.67 -11.81
C PHE A 79 1.68 -4.88 -11.83
N PHE A 80 1.57 -5.70 -10.80
CA PHE A 80 2.32 -6.95 -10.65
C PHE A 80 1.33 -8.09 -10.44
N ASP A 81 1.42 -9.14 -11.24
CA ASP A 81 0.65 -10.36 -11.06
C ASP A 81 1.31 -11.21 -9.97
N LEU A 82 0.54 -11.64 -8.98
CA LEU A 82 0.96 -12.56 -7.93
C LEU A 82 0.26 -13.91 -8.12
N GLY A 83 0.94 -14.81 -8.79
CA GLY A 83 0.51 -16.21 -8.98
C GLY A 83 -0.78 -16.40 -9.78
N GLY A 84 -1.20 -15.43 -10.61
CA GLY A 84 -2.48 -15.46 -11.29
C GLY A 84 -3.70 -15.37 -10.36
N VAL A 85 -3.51 -15.04 -9.09
CA VAL A 85 -4.55 -15.00 -8.05
C VAL A 85 -4.96 -13.58 -7.73
N MET A 86 -4.01 -12.67 -7.67
CA MET A 86 -4.26 -11.25 -7.40
C MET A 86 -3.20 -10.36 -8.05
N ARG A 87 -3.46 -9.06 -8.05
CA ARG A 87 -2.49 -8.04 -8.46
C ARG A 87 -2.06 -7.18 -7.29
N LEU A 88 -0.76 -6.96 -7.19
CA LEU A 88 -0.20 -5.90 -6.36
C LEU A 88 -0.05 -4.65 -7.24
N VAL A 89 -0.51 -3.51 -6.72
CA VAL A 89 -0.54 -2.26 -7.48
C VAL A 89 0.29 -1.22 -6.76
N ASP A 90 1.41 -0.80 -7.37
CA ASP A 90 2.29 0.22 -6.83
C ASP A 90 1.81 1.59 -7.32
N LEU A 91 1.12 2.33 -6.45
CA LEU A 91 0.72 3.70 -6.74
C LEU A 91 1.93 4.63 -6.60
N PRO A 92 2.01 5.70 -7.39
CA PRO A 92 3.08 6.68 -7.23
C PRO A 92 3.07 7.30 -5.84
N GLY A 93 4.28 7.59 -5.35
CA GLY A 93 4.42 8.28 -4.06
C GLY A 93 3.87 9.71 -4.14
N TYR A 94 3.04 10.09 -3.19
CA TYR A 94 2.53 11.45 -3.07
C TYR A 94 3.49 12.36 -2.27
N GLY A 95 3.20 13.67 -2.26
CA GLY A 95 3.98 14.66 -1.49
C GLY A 95 5.26 15.15 -2.16
N TYR A 96 5.45 14.91 -3.45
CA TYR A 96 6.61 15.43 -4.21
C TYR A 96 6.17 16.38 -5.32
N ALA A 97 6.62 17.63 -5.25
CA ALA A 97 6.19 18.72 -6.12
C ALA A 97 7.29 19.14 -7.13
N VAL A 98 7.60 18.29 -8.11
CA VAL A 98 8.57 18.66 -9.19
C VAL A 98 7.92 18.68 -10.59
N ALA A 99 6.60 18.65 -10.67
CA ALA A 99 5.89 18.76 -11.95
C ALA A 99 5.06 20.04 -12.00
N SER A 100 4.71 20.51 -13.22
CA SER A 100 3.78 21.64 -13.37
C SER A 100 2.44 21.33 -12.69
N LYS A 101 1.77 22.37 -12.15
CA LYS A 101 0.47 22.21 -11.47
C LYS A 101 -0.53 21.42 -12.32
N THR A 102 -0.60 21.68 -13.63
CA THR A 102 -1.52 21.00 -14.57
C THR A 102 -1.21 19.49 -14.70
N LYS A 103 0.05 19.08 -14.67
CA LYS A 103 0.41 17.65 -14.69
C LYS A 103 0.04 16.98 -13.39
N ILE A 104 0.25 17.65 -12.25
CA ILE A 104 -0.12 17.15 -10.93
C ILE A 104 -1.64 16.97 -10.83
N GLU A 105 -2.43 17.92 -11.31
CA GLU A 105 -3.89 17.86 -11.30
C GLU A 105 -4.43 16.70 -12.15
N LYS A 106 -3.95 16.55 -13.40
CA LYS A 106 -4.31 15.42 -14.26
C LYS A 106 -3.97 14.08 -13.63
N TRP A 107 -2.79 13.99 -13.04
CA TRP A 107 -2.34 12.79 -12.36
C TRP A 107 -3.21 12.46 -11.12
N ASN A 108 -3.48 13.46 -10.28
CA ASN A 108 -4.35 13.28 -9.11
C ASN A 108 -5.78 12.90 -9.54
N SER A 109 -6.28 13.44 -10.65
CA SER A 109 -7.56 13.05 -11.22
C SER A 109 -7.57 11.59 -11.67
N PHE A 110 -6.49 11.13 -12.33
CA PHE A 110 -6.35 9.73 -12.75
C PHE A 110 -6.32 8.78 -11.55
N ILE A 111 -5.54 9.08 -10.51
CA ILE A 111 -5.50 8.26 -9.29
C ILE A 111 -6.87 8.23 -8.61
N ARG A 112 -7.54 9.38 -8.46
CA ARG A 112 -8.90 9.42 -7.89
C ARG A 112 -9.89 8.61 -8.72
N SER A 113 -9.80 8.66 -10.05
CA SER A 113 -10.62 7.84 -10.95
C SER A 113 -10.35 6.36 -10.74
N TYR A 114 -9.07 5.95 -10.72
CA TYR A 114 -8.68 4.57 -10.43
C TYR A 114 -9.26 4.08 -9.09
N LEU A 115 -9.09 4.85 -8.02
CA LEU A 115 -9.58 4.48 -6.70
C LEU A 115 -11.10 4.34 -6.64
N ARG A 116 -11.85 5.19 -7.37
CA ARG A 116 -13.32 5.21 -7.33
C ARG A 116 -13.98 4.18 -8.25
N SER A 117 -13.39 3.92 -9.41
CA SER A 117 -14.06 3.15 -10.48
C SER A 117 -13.53 1.72 -10.63
N ARG A 118 -12.37 1.39 -10.04
CA ARG A 118 -11.73 0.09 -10.20
C ARG A 118 -12.40 -0.97 -9.35
N ARG A 119 -13.20 -1.86 -9.98
CA ARG A 119 -14.00 -2.89 -9.28
C ARG A 119 -13.13 -3.99 -8.64
N SER A 120 -12.00 -4.30 -9.27
CA SER A 120 -11.03 -5.26 -8.75
C SER A 120 -10.28 -4.76 -7.52
N LEU A 121 -10.22 -3.43 -7.27
CA LEU A 121 -9.53 -2.88 -6.11
C LEU A 121 -10.26 -3.27 -4.82
N LYS A 122 -9.65 -4.17 -4.05
CA LYS A 122 -10.22 -4.70 -2.80
C LYS A 122 -9.72 -3.98 -1.57
N ARG A 123 -8.47 -3.49 -1.60
CA ARG A 123 -7.86 -2.82 -0.45
C ARG A 123 -6.71 -1.91 -0.87
N VAL A 124 -6.51 -0.84 -0.10
CA VAL A 124 -5.32 0.02 -0.19
C VAL A 124 -4.49 -0.14 1.07
N CYS A 125 -3.21 -0.42 0.92
CA CYS A 125 -2.22 -0.32 2.00
C CYS A 125 -1.69 1.11 2.03
N VAL A 126 -2.07 1.88 3.05
CA VAL A 126 -1.54 3.22 3.29
C VAL A 126 -0.27 3.09 4.13
N LEU A 127 0.85 3.41 3.52
CA LEU A 127 2.17 3.26 4.12
C LEU A 127 2.59 4.54 4.83
N ILE A 128 2.94 4.41 6.10
CA ILE A 128 3.38 5.50 6.97
C ILE A 128 4.78 5.17 7.50
N ASP A 129 5.70 6.10 7.42
CA ASP A 129 7.02 5.95 8.04
C ASP A 129 6.87 6.05 9.57
N ALA A 130 7.22 4.97 10.29
CA ALA A 130 7.06 4.89 11.75
C ALA A 130 7.81 6.00 12.52
N ARG A 131 8.87 6.57 11.93
CA ARG A 131 9.65 7.63 12.54
C ARG A 131 8.91 8.97 12.61
N HIS A 132 7.96 9.17 11.70
CA HIS A 132 7.26 10.46 11.53
C HIS A 132 5.77 10.37 11.90
N GLY A 133 5.18 9.16 11.87
CA GLY A 133 3.74 8.99 12.04
C GLY A 133 2.93 9.56 10.88
N ILE A 134 1.63 9.71 11.09
CA ILE A 134 0.70 10.28 10.10
C ILE A 134 0.98 11.78 9.93
N MET A 135 1.15 12.21 8.69
CA MET A 135 1.29 13.62 8.33
C MET A 135 0.04 14.11 7.56
N ALA A 136 -0.15 15.43 7.44
CA ALA A 136 -1.32 16.01 6.78
C ALA A 136 -1.63 15.39 5.41
N VAL A 137 -0.62 15.19 4.57
CA VAL A 137 -0.81 14.57 3.24
C VAL A 137 -1.23 13.09 3.32
N ASP A 138 -0.88 12.39 4.39
CA ASP A 138 -1.35 11.03 4.64
C ASP A 138 -2.82 11.05 5.05
N GLN A 139 -3.21 12.02 5.90
CA GLN A 139 -4.61 12.25 6.28
C GLN A 139 -5.48 12.55 5.07
N ASP A 140 -5.08 13.48 4.19
CA ASP A 140 -5.78 13.79 2.95
C ASP A 140 -6.01 12.54 2.07
N THR A 141 -5.01 11.66 2.04
CA THR A 141 -5.10 10.38 1.30
C THR A 141 -6.12 9.44 1.97
N MET A 142 -6.07 9.28 3.29
CA MET A 142 -6.99 8.44 4.04
C MET A 142 -8.43 8.95 3.93
N GLU A 143 -8.65 10.26 4.01
CA GLU A 143 -9.95 10.89 3.80
C GLU A 143 -10.47 10.65 2.38
N THR A 144 -9.61 10.77 1.37
CA THR A 144 -9.97 10.47 -0.03
C THR A 144 -10.44 9.02 -0.18
N LEU A 145 -9.77 8.06 0.47
CA LEU A 145 -10.16 6.65 0.45
C LEU A 145 -11.50 6.44 1.17
N SER A 146 -11.68 7.06 2.33
CA SER A 146 -12.93 6.99 3.11
C SER A 146 -14.11 7.55 2.32
N HIS A 147 -13.97 8.72 1.68
CA HIS A 147 -15.00 9.32 0.83
C HIS A 147 -15.29 8.50 -0.43
N ALA A 148 -14.30 7.80 -0.95
CA ALA A 148 -14.49 6.91 -2.10
C ALA A 148 -15.06 5.54 -1.74
N GLY A 149 -15.25 5.25 -0.43
CA GLY A 149 -15.70 3.94 0.05
C GLY A 149 -14.69 2.82 -0.20
N VAL A 150 -13.41 3.14 -0.36
CA VAL A 150 -12.34 2.17 -0.64
C VAL A 150 -11.76 1.66 0.68
N PRO A 151 -11.85 0.35 0.97
CA PRO A 151 -11.25 -0.20 2.18
C PRO A 151 -9.73 -0.01 2.22
N TYR A 152 -9.19 0.36 3.38
CA TYR A 152 -7.75 0.51 3.52
C TYR A 152 -7.23 0.02 4.88
N VAL A 153 -5.94 -0.31 4.91
CA VAL A 153 -5.18 -0.69 6.10
C VAL A 153 -3.94 0.17 6.22
N VAL A 154 -3.62 0.61 7.42
CA VAL A 154 -2.39 1.36 7.69
C VAL A 154 -1.26 0.39 8.01
N VAL A 155 -0.14 0.56 7.31
CA VAL A 155 1.09 -0.21 7.51
C VAL A 155 2.23 0.75 7.84
N LEU A 156 2.77 0.65 9.05
CA LEU A 156 3.96 1.37 9.47
C LEU A 156 5.20 0.70 8.86
N THR A 157 5.99 1.48 8.15
CA THR A 157 7.27 1.04 7.58
C THR A 157 8.43 1.50 8.44
N LYS A 158 9.61 0.91 8.24
CA LYS A 158 10.86 1.25 8.95
C LYS A 158 10.74 1.20 10.47
N SER A 159 9.95 0.25 10.97
CA SER A 159 9.73 0.05 12.41
C SER A 159 11.02 -0.23 13.18
N ASP A 160 12.05 -0.79 12.51
CA ASP A 160 13.40 -1.01 13.03
C ASP A 160 14.14 0.30 13.41
N LYS A 161 13.64 1.45 12.98
CA LYS A 161 14.20 2.77 13.25
C LYS A 161 13.46 3.56 14.33
N THR A 162 12.53 2.92 15.03
CA THR A 162 11.70 3.52 16.07
C THR A 162 11.84 2.68 17.34
N LYS A 163 11.93 3.33 18.50
CA LYS A 163 11.99 2.62 19.79
C LYS A 163 10.70 1.81 20.02
N PRO A 164 10.75 0.64 20.68
CA PRO A 164 9.58 -0.22 20.88
C PRO A 164 8.40 0.51 21.56
N ASP A 165 8.67 1.29 22.60
CA ASP A 165 7.63 2.03 23.34
C ASP A 165 6.97 3.10 22.47
N ASP A 166 7.77 3.88 21.72
CA ASP A 166 7.28 4.91 20.79
C ASP A 166 6.45 4.27 19.68
N LEU A 167 6.87 3.11 19.16
CA LEU A 167 6.15 2.36 18.13
C LEU A 167 4.81 1.84 18.67
N SER A 168 4.79 1.33 19.89
CA SER A 168 3.57 0.85 20.56
C SER A 168 2.58 1.99 20.79
N ALA A 169 3.03 3.12 21.30
CA ALA A 169 2.22 4.31 21.52
C ALA A 169 1.66 4.86 20.20
N LEU A 170 2.49 4.92 19.14
CA LEU A 170 2.07 5.34 17.80
C LEU A 170 0.97 4.43 17.23
N LYS A 171 1.15 3.10 17.32
CA LYS A 171 0.15 2.13 16.88
C LYS A 171 -1.18 2.33 17.60
N THR A 172 -1.17 2.40 18.92
CA THR A 172 -2.38 2.57 19.74
C THR A 172 -3.13 3.86 19.37
N ARG A 173 -2.40 4.97 19.19
CA ARG A 173 -2.99 6.23 18.77
C ARG A 173 -3.69 6.11 17.43
N ILE A 174 -3.00 5.57 16.41
CA ILE A 174 -3.56 5.41 15.07
C ILE A 174 -4.75 4.44 15.09
N GLU A 175 -4.65 3.31 15.78
CA GLU A 175 -5.75 2.34 15.88
C GLU A 175 -7.01 2.97 16.50
N ASN A 176 -6.87 3.86 17.48
CA ASN A 176 -8.02 4.57 18.07
C ASN A 176 -8.69 5.52 17.06
N GLU A 177 -7.92 6.21 16.25
CA GLU A 177 -8.44 7.06 15.16
C GLU A 177 -9.15 6.21 14.09
N LEU A 178 -8.57 5.09 13.70
CA LEU A 178 -9.12 4.20 12.66
C LEU A 178 -10.44 3.53 13.06
N LYS A 179 -10.69 3.29 14.34
CA LYS A 179 -11.94 2.66 14.83
C LYS A 179 -13.21 3.41 14.43
N VAL A 180 -13.09 4.73 14.30
CA VAL A 180 -14.22 5.62 13.96
C VAL A 180 -14.15 6.14 12.52
N THR A 181 -13.15 5.69 11.75
CA THR A 181 -12.93 6.17 10.37
C THR A 181 -13.57 5.20 9.37
N PRO A 182 -14.53 5.64 8.54
CA PRO A 182 -15.17 4.79 7.55
C PRO A 182 -14.17 4.19 6.57
N GLY A 183 -14.32 2.89 6.26
CA GLY A 183 -13.45 2.18 5.32
C GLY A 183 -12.08 1.78 5.86
N ALA A 184 -11.69 2.30 7.03
CA ALA A 184 -10.43 1.95 7.65
C ALA A 184 -10.48 0.57 8.34
N PHE A 185 -9.45 -0.24 8.15
CA PHE A 185 -9.25 -1.43 8.97
C PHE A 185 -8.70 -1.00 10.34
N PRO A 186 -9.34 -1.41 11.47
CA PRO A 186 -9.05 -0.83 12.80
C PRO A 186 -7.78 -1.40 13.46
N LYS A 187 -6.85 -1.93 12.67
CA LYS A 187 -5.56 -2.47 13.12
C LYS A 187 -4.42 -1.89 12.29
N VAL A 188 -3.29 -1.64 12.96
CA VAL A 188 -2.07 -1.12 12.36
C VAL A 188 -1.00 -2.20 12.39
N TYR A 189 -0.37 -2.44 11.24
CA TYR A 189 0.72 -3.40 11.11
C TYR A 189 2.05 -2.66 11.02
N ALA A 190 3.01 -3.03 11.87
CA ALA A 190 4.35 -2.45 11.83
C ALA A 190 5.30 -3.39 11.09
N THR A 191 6.06 -2.85 10.14
CA THR A 191 6.96 -3.64 9.28
C THR A 191 8.34 -3.02 9.16
N SER A 192 9.32 -3.88 8.97
CA SER A 192 10.64 -3.51 8.48
C SER A 192 11.04 -4.40 7.32
N ALA A 193 11.31 -3.79 6.17
CA ALA A 193 11.83 -4.51 5.01
C ALA A 193 13.28 -4.97 5.21
N SER A 194 14.05 -4.30 6.06
CA SER A 194 15.45 -4.64 6.36
C SER A 194 15.57 -5.83 7.32
N SER A 195 14.84 -5.81 8.44
CA SER A 195 14.81 -6.93 9.41
C SER A 195 13.81 -8.02 9.05
N LYS A 196 12.94 -7.78 8.06
CA LYS A 196 11.82 -8.65 7.65
C LYS A 196 10.76 -8.87 8.73
N SER A 197 10.72 -8.03 9.77
CA SER A 197 9.69 -8.10 10.82
C SER A 197 8.33 -7.62 10.30
N GLY A 198 7.24 -8.19 10.82
CA GLY A 198 5.86 -7.82 10.51
C GLY A 198 5.38 -8.19 9.10
N LEU A 199 6.21 -8.87 8.28
CA LEU A 199 5.83 -9.22 6.90
C LEU A 199 4.81 -10.37 6.86
N ALA A 200 4.86 -11.31 7.80
CA ALA A 200 3.96 -12.45 7.86
C ALA A 200 2.52 -11.98 8.11
N GLU A 201 2.33 -11.07 9.05
CA GLU A 201 1.04 -10.48 9.40
C GLU A 201 0.46 -9.68 8.23
N VAL A 202 1.29 -8.87 7.55
CA VAL A 202 0.85 -8.15 6.37
C VAL A 202 0.47 -9.10 5.24
N ARG A 203 1.24 -10.14 4.97
CA ARG A 203 0.86 -11.16 3.98
C ARG A 203 -0.48 -11.82 4.31
N ALA A 204 -0.71 -12.14 5.58
CA ALA A 204 -1.95 -12.76 6.04
C ALA A 204 -3.16 -11.86 5.82
N ILE A 205 -3.10 -10.57 6.23
CA ILE A 205 -4.21 -9.63 6.04
C ILE A 205 -4.49 -9.33 4.56
N LEU A 206 -3.48 -9.42 3.70
CA LEU A 206 -3.64 -9.21 2.26
C LEU A 206 -4.16 -10.46 1.55
N ALA A 207 -3.89 -11.65 2.07
CA ALA A 207 -4.41 -12.91 1.52
C ALA A 207 -5.85 -13.20 1.98
N GLY A 208 -6.34 -12.58 3.04
CA GLY A 208 -7.68 -12.76 3.59
C GLY A 208 -8.73 -11.82 2.97
N LEU A 209 -8.64 -11.50 1.67
CA LEU A 209 -9.55 -10.60 0.94
C LEU A 209 -10.68 -11.35 0.28
#